data_a98a29faf498f8bdcd0e6b93396a8dbb
#
_entry.id   a98a29faf498f8bdcd0e6b93396a8dbb
#
_cell.length_a   1.000
_cell.length_b   1.000
_cell.length_c   1.000
_cell.angle_alpha   90.00
_cell.angle_beta   90.00
_cell.angle_gamma   90.00
#
_symmetry.space_group_name_H-M   'P 1'
#
loop_
_entity.id
_entity.type
_entity.pdbx_description
1 polymer ?
#
loop_
_entity_poly.entity_id
_entity_poly.type
_entity_poly.pdbx_seq_one_letter_code
_entity_poly.pdbx_strand_id
1 'polypeptide(L)'
;GPIDKQLELLKELYPDLKTLGIIYNSSEVNSEVQAKQAEEIAKNLGWEVKLGTITSVNDIEQVATSLAGKVEAFYAPTDNTIASAMPNLAKVAEEHSLPIIAGAPEMVEAGGLATVGIDYYKLGAQTGKMAVRILKGEAKPAAMPVESLKDVDVVLNKDYAKAIGYSFPQSVLDKATKIIGE
;
A
#
# COMPACT_ATOMS: atom_id res chain seq x y z
N GLY A 1 -7.99 3.07 -1.31
CA GLY A 1 -7.27 3.07 -0.03
C GLY A 1 -6.91 4.49 0.38
N PRO A 2 -6.47 4.71 1.62
CA PRO A 2 -6.06 6.01 2.15
C PRO A 2 -4.60 6.32 1.77
N ILE A 3 -4.36 6.62 0.50
CA ILE A 3 -3.01 6.82 -0.07
C ILE A 3 -2.26 7.95 0.64
N ASP A 4 -2.97 9.01 1.02
CA ASP A 4 -2.46 10.12 1.81
C ASP A 4 -1.83 9.62 3.13
N LYS A 5 -2.57 8.84 3.90
CA LYS A 5 -2.09 8.27 5.17
C LYS A 5 -0.96 7.26 4.99
N GLN A 6 -0.94 6.52 3.87
CA GLN A 6 0.14 5.59 3.56
C GLN A 6 1.45 6.34 3.31
N LEU A 7 1.43 7.42 2.54
CA LEU A 7 2.63 8.22 2.27
C LEU A 7 3.02 9.10 3.46
N GLU A 8 2.06 9.55 4.28
CA GLU A 8 2.35 10.18 5.57
C GLU A 8 3.06 9.22 6.54
N LEU A 9 2.62 7.95 6.59
CA LEU A 9 3.31 6.92 7.37
C LEU A 9 4.75 6.72 6.86
N LEU A 10 4.95 6.65 5.54
CA LEU A 10 6.30 6.56 4.97
C LEU A 10 7.17 7.74 5.39
N LYS A 11 6.61 8.95 5.36
CA LYS A 11 7.33 10.17 5.80
C LYS A 11 7.66 10.14 7.28
N GLU A 12 6.79 9.59 8.12
CA GLU A 12 7.05 9.42 9.56
C GLU A 12 8.19 8.42 9.79
N LEU A 13 8.21 7.31 9.02
CA LEU A 13 9.25 6.28 9.11
C LEU A 13 10.60 6.73 8.52
N TYR A 14 10.57 7.49 7.44
CA TYR A 14 11.74 7.95 6.69
C TYR A 14 11.63 9.47 6.41
N PRO A 15 11.86 10.33 7.41
CA PRO A 15 11.64 11.78 7.30
C PRO A 15 12.53 12.47 6.27
N ASP A 16 13.71 11.90 6.00
CA ASP A 16 14.69 12.44 5.04
C ASP A 16 14.54 11.88 3.61
N LEU A 17 13.52 11.06 3.36
CA LEU A 17 13.25 10.45 2.06
C LEU A 17 13.08 11.52 0.98
N LYS A 18 13.75 11.32 -0.17
CA LYS A 18 13.73 12.25 -1.31
C LYS A 18 13.18 11.63 -2.58
N THR A 19 13.31 10.31 -2.73
CA THR A 19 12.97 9.66 -4.00
C THR A 19 12.11 8.43 -3.75
N LEU A 20 10.91 8.41 -4.33
CA LEU A 20 9.93 7.32 -4.23
C LEU A 20 9.79 6.59 -5.56
N GLY A 21 9.91 5.26 -5.54
CA GLY A 21 9.53 4.39 -6.65
C GLY A 21 8.07 3.95 -6.51
N ILE A 22 7.25 4.18 -7.52
CA ILE A 22 5.88 3.66 -7.56
C ILE A 22 5.82 2.57 -8.61
N ILE A 23 5.50 1.34 -8.21
CA ILE A 23 5.37 0.19 -9.11
C ILE A 23 3.90 -0.19 -9.21
N TYR A 24 3.36 -0.28 -10.42
CA TYR A 24 1.97 -0.61 -10.66
C TYR A 24 1.73 -1.29 -12.03
N ASN A 25 0.63 -2.03 -12.14
CA ASN A 25 0.20 -2.62 -13.41
C ASN A 25 -0.56 -1.58 -14.24
N SER A 26 0.02 -1.18 -15.38
CA SER A 26 -0.60 -0.20 -16.29
C SER A 26 -1.83 -0.73 -17.05
N SER A 27 -2.11 -2.04 -16.99
CA SER A 27 -3.31 -2.65 -17.55
C SER A 27 -4.49 -2.65 -16.57
N GLU A 28 -4.28 -2.30 -15.30
CA GLU A 28 -5.31 -2.18 -14.28
C GLU A 28 -5.67 -0.70 -14.05
N VAL A 29 -6.87 -0.28 -14.47
CA VAL A 29 -7.32 1.13 -14.36
C VAL A 29 -7.30 1.63 -12.91
N ASN A 30 -7.69 0.80 -11.93
CA ASN A 30 -7.62 1.15 -10.51
C ASN A 30 -6.19 1.41 -10.05
N SER A 31 -5.22 0.64 -10.53
CA SER A 31 -3.81 0.78 -10.18
C SER A 31 -3.22 2.07 -10.78
N GLU A 32 -3.54 2.35 -12.05
CA GLU A 32 -3.10 3.59 -12.71
C GLU A 32 -3.64 4.84 -11.98
N VAL A 33 -4.93 4.83 -11.60
CA VAL A 33 -5.54 5.95 -10.87
C VAL A 33 -4.85 6.14 -9.51
N GLN A 34 -4.61 5.05 -8.76
CA GLN A 34 -3.94 5.13 -7.47
C GLN A 34 -2.48 5.56 -7.61
N ALA A 35 -1.76 5.09 -8.64
CA ALA A 35 -0.38 5.50 -8.89
C ALA A 35 -0.28 7.01 -9.18
N LYS A 36 -1.19 7.56 -9.98
CA LYS A 36 -1.25 9.02 -10.24
C LYS A 36 -1.55 9.82 -8.98
N GLN A 37 -2.50 9.37 -8.16
CA GLN A 37 -2.78 10.01 -6.86
C GLN A 37 -1.57 9.97 -5.93
N ALA A 38 -0.89 8.81 -5.84
CA ALA A 38 0.31 8.68 -5.02
C ALA A 38 1.44 9.59 -5.53
N GLU A 39 1.61 9.70 -6.85
CA GLU A 39 2.60 10.60 -7.46
C GLU A 39 2.33 12.07 -7.09
N GLU A 40 1.07 12.52 -7.16
CA GLU A 40 0.70 13.89 -6.79
C GLU A 40 0.97 14.16 -5.31
N ILE A 41 0.58 13.23 -4.42
CA ILE A 41 0.82 13.35 -2.97
C ILE A 41 2.33 13.37 -2.67
N ALA A 42 3.10 12.45 -3.27
CA ALA A 42 4.55 12.38 -3.09
C ALA A 42 5.25 13.67 -3.52
N LYS A 43 4.87 14.25 -4.65
CA LYS A 43 5.39 15.56 -5.11
C LYS A 43 5.05 16.68 -4.14
N ASN A 44 3.85 16.69 -3.57
CA ASN A 44 3.45 17.68 -2.55
C ASN A 44 4.23 17.49 -1.23
N LEU A 45 4.72 16.28 -0.93
CA LEU A 45 5.61 15.99 0.18
C LEU A 45 7.07 16.38 -0.11
N GLY A 46 7.37 16.83 -1.34
CA GLY A 46 8.70 17.25 -1.78
C GLY A 46 9.56 16.12 -2.34
N TRP A 47 8.96 14.96 -2.69
CA TRP A 47 9.71 13.82 -3.20
C TRP A 47 9.76 13.81 -4.73
N GLU A 48 10.89 13.37 -5.27
CA GLU A 48 11.00 12.95 -6.67
C GLU A 48 10.34 11.57 -6.83
N VAL A 49 9.59 11.38 -7.92
CA VAL A 49 8.89 10.11 -8.18
C VAL A 49 9.45 9.43 -9.42
N LYS A 50 9.71 8.14 -9.31
CA LYS A 50 10.08 7.26 -10.42
C LYS A 50 8.96 6.22 -10.59
N LEU A 51 8.36 6.17 -11.77
CA LEU A 51 7.31 5.20 -12.08
C LEU A 51 7.91 3.95 -12.71
N GLY A 52 7.51 2.79 -12.21
CA GLY A 52 7.76 1.49 -12.80
C GLY A 52 6.44 0.83 -13.20
N THR A 53 6.25 0.57 -14.47
CA THR A 53 5.05 -0.08 -14.97
C THR A 53 5.31 -1.55 -15.28
N ILE A 54 4.38 -2.39 -14.90
CA ILE A 54 4.34 -3.80 -15.24
C ILE A 54 3.05 -4.11 -16.02
N THR A 55 3.02 -5.24 -16.72
CA THR A 55 1.82 -5.80 -17.35
C THR A 55 1.58 -7.24 -16.89
N SER A 56 2.57 -7.86 -16.28
CA SER A 56 2.51 -9.20 -15.74
C SER A 56 3.38 -9.36 -14.50
N VAL A 57 3.16 -10.45 -13.74
CA VAL A 57 4.00 -10.80 -12.58
C VAL A 57 5.46 -11.02 -12.95
N ASN A 58 5.75 -11.42 -14.19
CA ASN A 58 7.11 -11.68 -14.66
C ASN A 58 7.94 -10.39 -14.82
N ASP A 59 7.29 -9.26 -14.94
CA ASP A 59 7.96 -7.96 -15.13
C ASP A 59 8.48 -7.39 -13.80
N ILE A 60 7.93 -7.83 -12.66
CA ILE A 60 8.15 -7.22 -11.33
C ILE A 60 9.62 -7.17 -10.97
N GLU A 61 10.33 -8.30 -11.07
CA GLU A 61 11.74 -8.39 -10.67
C GLU A 61 12.60 -7.44 -11.51
N GLN A 62 12.40 -7.43 -12.84
CA GLN A 62 13.15 -6.56 -13.74
C GLN A 62 12.87 -5.08 -13.48
N VAL A 63 11.61 -4.71 -13.35
CA VAL A 63 11.21 -3.32 -13.12
C VAL A 63 11.69 -2.83 -11.75
N ALA A 64 11.49 -3.62 -10.70
CA ALA A 64 11.96 -3.29 -9.35
C ALA A 64 13.49 -3.11 -9.32
N THR A 65 14.25 -4.04 -9.92
CA THR A 65 15.71 -3.95 -9.99
C THR A 65 16.16 -2.69 -10.75
N SER A 66 15.48 -2.32 -11.84
CA SER A 66 15.81 -1.12 -12.62
C SER A 66 15.64 0.18 -11.84
N LEU A 67 14.76 0.18 -10.84
CA LEU A 67 14.45 1.31 -9.97
C LEU A 67 15.27 1.30 -8.68
N ALA A 68 15.62 0.13 -8.13
CA ALA A 68 16.19 -0.02 -6.80
C ALA A 68 17.44 0.85 -6.54
N GLY A 69 18.29 1.03 -7.55
CA GLY A 69 19.47 1.92 -7.45
C GLY A 69 19.18 3.43 -7.62
N LYS A 70 17.89 3.82 -7.76
CA LYS A 70 17.47 5.19 -8.09
C LYS A 70 16.43 5.75 -7.13
N VAL A 71 15.96 4.94 -6.18
CA VAL A 71 14.92 5.28 -5.23
C VAL A 71 15.31 4.88 -3.82
N GLU A 72 14.67 5.48 -2.83
CA GLU A 72 14.93 5.24 -1.41
C GLU A 72 13.79 4.44 -0.75
N ALA A 73 12.65 4.30 -1.43
CA ALA A 73 11.52 3.49 -1.01
C ALA A 73 10.69 3.07 -2.21
N PHE A 74 9.90 1.99 -2.04
CA PHE A 74 8.85 1.62 -2.96
C PHE A 74 7.46 1.89 -2.37
N TYR A 75 6.55 2.30 -3.24
CA TYR A 75 5.12 2.28 -3.01
C TYR A 75 4.45 1.35 -4.02
N ALA A 76 3.68 0.40 -3.53
CA ALA A 76 2.86 -0.51 -4.33
C ALA A 76 1.38 -0.26 -4.00
N PRO A 77 0.58 0.32 -4.91
CA PRO A 77 -0.85 0.56 -4.70
C PRO A 77 -1.63 -0.74 -4.52
N THR A 78 -2.94 -0.65 -4.28
CA THR A 78 -3.82 -1.82 -4.29
C THR A 78 -3.95 -2.36 -5.72
N ASP A 79 -3.06 -3.28 -6.07
CA ASP A 79 -2.83 -3.83 -7.40
C ASP A 79 -2.85 -5.36 -7.31
N ASN A 80 -3.74 -6.02 -8.07
CA ASN A 80 -3.92 -7.48 -7.96
C ASN A 80 -2.70 -8.25 -8.47
N THR A 81 -2.05 -7.73 -9.51
CA THR A 81 -0.87 -8.35 -10.10
C THR A 81 0.31 -8.31 -9.13
N ILE A 82 0.55 -7.15 -8.52
CA ILE A 82 1.62 -7.00 -7.53
C ILE A 82 1.30 -7.77 -6.25
N ALA A 83 0.05 -7.69 -5.76
CA ALA A 83 -0.36 -8.42 -4.56
C ALA A 83 -0.13 -9.94 -4.69
N SER A 84 -0.45 -10.52 -5.88
CA SER A 84 -0.24 -11.95 -6.13
C SER A 84 1.23 -12.37 -6.19
N ALA A 85 2.14 -11.45 -6.44
CA ALA A 85 3.58 -11.68 -6.56
C ALA A 85 4.40 -10.74 -5.65
N MET A 86 3.79 -10.26 -4.56
CA MET A 86 4.44 -9.38 -3.58
C MET A 86 5.78 -9.92 -3.07
N PRO A 87 5.97 -11.24 -2.83
CA PRO A 87 7.26 -11.78 -2.44
C PRO A 87 8.39 -11.51 -3.44
N ASN A 88 8.08 -11.41 -4.74
CA ASN A 88 9.11 -11.10 -5.76
C ASN A 88 9.58 -9.64 -5.64
N LEU A 89 8.64 -8.70 -5.41
CA LEU A 89 8.98 -7.31 -5.14
C LEU A 89 9.76 -7.18 -3.83
N ALA A 90 9.30 -7.87 -2.77
CA ALA A 90 9.93 -7.87 -1.45
C ALA A 90 11.39 -8.35 -1.52
N LYS A 91 11.66 -9.43 -2.26
CA LYS A 91 13.01 -9.97 -2.44
C LYS A 91 13.96 -8.92 -3.04
N VAL A 92 13.57 -8.27 -4.13
CA VAL A 92 14.40 -7.23 -4.77
C VAL A 92 14.61 -6.05 -3.83
N ALA A 93 13.57 -5.61 -3.14
CA ALA A 93 13.65 -4.49 -2.22
C ALA A 93 14.53 -4.81 -0.99
N GLU A 94 14.46 -6.05 -0.46
CA GLU A 94 15.32 -6.53 0.62
C GLU A 94 16.80 -6.53 0.22
N GLU A 95 17.14 -7.04 -0.97
CA GLU A 95 18.51 -7.05 -1.51
C GLU A 95 19.12 -5.64 -1.58
N HIS A 96 18.28 -4.61 -1.69
CA HIS A 96 18.67 -3.19 -1.76
C HIS A 96 18.35 -2.40 -0.47
N SER A 97 17.89 -3.08 0.59
CA SER A 97 17.49 -2.47 1.87
C SER A 97 16.42 -1.36 1.71
N LEU A 98 15.49 -1.54 0.77
CA LEU A 98 14.44 -0.56 0.47
C LEU A 98 13.15 -0.88 1.22
N PRO A 99 12.54 0.09 1.91
CA PRO A 99 11.21 -0.08 2.48
C PRO A 99 10.14 -0.14 1.39
N ILE A 100 9.09 -0.94 1.62
CA ILE A 100 7.91 -1.01 0.77
C ILE A 100 6.69 -0.57 1.58
N ILE A 101 6.07 0.53 1.19
CA ILE A 101 4.71 0.86 1.65
C ILE A 101 3.72 0.25 0.69
N ALA A 102 2.83 -0.55 1.23
CA ALA A 102 1.87 -1.33 0.46
C ALA A 102 0.45 -0.75 0.53
N GLY A 103 -0.33 -0.97 -0.50
CA GLY A 103 -1.71 -0.47 -0.64
C GLY A 103 -2.73 -1.19 0.26
N ALA A 104 -2.37 -2.39 0.76
CA ALA A 104 -3.28 -3.23 1.53
C ALA A 104 -2.56 -4.08 2.59
N PRO A 105 -3.25 -4.47 3.69
CA PRO A 105 -2.70 -5.29 4.76
C PRO A 105 -2.11 -6.63 4.28
N GLU A 106 -2.77 -7.30 3.35
CA GLU A 106 -2.34 -8.60 2.82
C GLU A 106 -1.00 -8.50 2.08
N MET A 107 -0.71 -7.35 1.46
CA MET A 107 0.57 -7.11 0.80
C MET A 107 1.70 -6.92 1.82
N VAL A 108 1.39 -6.38 3.01
CA VAL A 108 2.36 -6.31 4.12
C VAL A 108 2.65 -7.70 4.68
N GLU A 109 1.62 -8.54 4.83
CA GLU A 109 1.77 -9.94 5.22
C GLU A 109 2.63 -10.73 4.23
N ALA A 110 2.54 -10.38 2.95
CA ALA A 110 3.29 -11.04 1.88
C ALA A 110 4.70 -10.45 1.63
N GLY A 111 5.15 -9.44 2.41
CA GLY A 111 6.52 -8.94 2.35
C GLY A 111 6.67 -7.42 2.29
N GLY A 112 5.60 -6.62 2.40
CA GLY A 112 5.72 -5.16 2.59
C GLY A 112 6.19 -4.78 3.98
N LEU A 113 6.71 -3.56 4.15
CA LEU A 113 7.13 -3.03 5.44
C LEU A 113 5.94 -2.61 6.29
N ALA A 114 5.05 -1.80 5.71
CA ALA A 114 3.92 -1.22 6.42
C ALA A 114 2.80 -0.78 5.48
N THR A 115 1.61 -0.60 6.03
CA THR A 115 0.47 0.04 5.38
C THR A 115 -0.42 0.77 6.37
N VAL A 116 -1.18 1.73 5.86
CA VAL A 116 -2.46 2.17 6.41
C VAL A 116 -3.53 1.66 5.47
N GLY A 117 -4.28 0.65 5.87
CA GLY A 117 -5.18 -0.08 4.99
C GLY A 117 -6.60 -0.18 5.53
N ILE A 118 -7.49 -0.68 4.71
CA ILE A 118 -8.86 -1.01 5.10
C ILE A 118 -8.96 -2.49 5.47
N ASP A 119 -9.77 -2.77 6.46
CA ASP A 119 -10.17 -4.13 6.82
C ASP A 119 -11.28 -4.59 5.84
N TYR A 120 -10.99 -5.54 4.98
CA TYR A 120 -11.94 -6.06 3.99
C TYR A 120 -13.12 -6.80 4.63
N TYR A 121 -12.96 -7.37 5.83
CA TYR A 121 -14.08 -7.96 6.57
C TYR A 121 -15.08 -6.88 7.01
N LYS A 122 -14.58 -5.77 7.57
CA LYS A 122 -15.42 -4.62 7.94
C LYS A 122 -16.11 -4.02 6.72
N LEU A 123 -15.40 -3.90 5.59
CA LEU A 123 -15.97 -3.44 4.32
C LEU A 123 -17.08 -4.36 3.84
N GLY A 124 -16.87 -5.68 3.88
CA GLY A 124 -17.87 -6.67 3.54
C GLY A 124 -19.11 -6.59 4.46
N ALA A 125 -18.91 -6.45 5.77
CA ALA A 125 -19.99 -6.28 6.74
C ALA A 125 -20.79 -4.99 6.50
N GLN A 126 -20.13 -3.87 6.17
CA GLN A 126 -20.79 -2.61 5.80
C GLN A 126 -21.63 -2.78 4.54
N THR A 127 -21.05 -3.39 3.50
CA THR A 127 -21.73 -3.67 2.24
C THR A 127 -22.95 -4.57 2.45
N GLY A 128 -22.82 -5.61 3.30
CA GLY A 128 -23.94 -6.47 3.69
C GLY A 128 -25.09 -5.70 4.36
N LYS A 129 -24.79 -4.76 5.26
CA LYS A 129 -25.81 -3.88 5.86
C LYS A 129 -26.52 -3.02 4.83
N MET A 130 -25.79 -2.47 3.83
CA MET A 130 -26.39 -1.73 2.73
C MET A 130 -27.33 -2.62 1.90
N ALA A 131 -26.89 -3.83 1.56
CA ALA A 131 -27.72 -4.81 0.83
C ALA A 131 -29.00 -5.17 1.58
N VAL A 132 -28.95 -5.38 2.90
CA VAL A 132 -30.14 -5.67 3.73
C VAL A 132 -31.15 -4.53 3.67
N ARG A 133 -30.73 -3.26 3.70
CA ARG A 133 -31.63 -2.11 3.58
C ARG A 133 -32.36 -2.10 2.22
N ILE A 134 -31.66 -2.45 1.15
CA ILE A 134 -32.26 -2.56 -0.19
C ILE A 134 -33.28 -3.69 -0.22
N LEU A 135 -32.91 -4.88 0.27
CA LEU A 135 -33.78 -6.06 0.27
C LEU A 135 -35.04 -5.87 1.10
N LYS A 136 -34.97 -5.09 2.18
CA LYS A 136 -36.12 -4.71 3.00
C LYS A 136 -36.99 -3.60 2.40
N GLY A 137 -36.58 -3.01 1.27
CA GLY A 137 -37.26 -1.86 0.66
C GLY A 137 -37.04 -0.52 1.37
N GLU A 138 -36.14 -0.47 2.35
CA GLU A 138 -35.81 0.75 3.13
C GLU A 138 -34.94 1.74 2.33
N ALA A 139 -34.29 1.28 1.27
CA ALA A 139 -33.44 2.09 0.40
C ALA A 139 -33.50 1.62 -1.05
N LYS A 140 -33.26 2.54 -1.99
CA LYS A 140 -33.08 2.23 -3.41
C LYS A 140 -31.61 2.44 -3.79
N PRO A 141 -30.96 1.53 -4.54
CA PRO A 141 -29.56 1.65 -4.93
C PRO A 141 -29.21 3.02 -5.55
N ALA A 142 -30.07 3.51 -6.45
CA ALA A 142 -29.87 4.80 -7.14
C ALA A 142 -29.91 6.04 -6.20
N ALA A 143 -30.45 5.90 -5.00
CA ALA A 143 -30.57 6.96 -4.00
C ALA A 143 -29.59 6.81 -2.83
N MET A 144 -28.78 5.73 -2.83
CA MET A 144 -27.79 5.51 -1.78
C MET A 144 -26.47 6.18 -2.17
N PRO A 145 -25.83 6.91 -1.25
CA PRO A 145 -24.48 7.43 -1.50
C PRO A 145 -23.48 6.27 -1.53
N VAL A 146 -22.37 6.50 -2.22
CA VAL A 146 -21.19 5.62 -2.08
C VAL A 146 -20.63 5.78 -0.67
N GLU A 147 -20.48 4.67 0.02
CA GLU A 147 -19.90 4.64 1.36
C GLU A 147 -18.47 4.10 1.31
N SER A 148 -17.59 4.68 2.11
CA SER A 148 -16.22 4.20 2.33
C SER A 148 -15.99 3.95 3.81
N LEU A 149 -15.09 3.00 4.12
CA LEU A 149 -14.65 2.80 5.51
C LEU A 149 -13.87 4.02 5.98
N LYS A 150 -14.20 4.48 7.20
CA LYS A 150 -13.48 5.56 7.88
C LYS A 150 -12.37 5.03 8.77
N ASP A 151 -12.59 3.84 9.34
CA ASP A 151 -11.61 3.17 10.19
C ASP A 151 -10.58 2.46 9.31
N VAL A 152 -9.32 2.73 9.57
CA VAL A 152 -8.18 2.15 8.87
C VAL A 152 -7.28 1.45 9.88
N ASP A 153 -6.65 0.37 9.43
CA ASP A 153 -5.72 -0.40 10.22
C ASP A 153 -4.28 -0.02 9.84
N VAL A 154 -3.42 0.15 10.85
CA VAL A 154 -1.98 0.30 10.68
C VAL A 154 -1.35 -1.07 10.86
N VAL A 155 -0.79 -1.63 9.78
CA VAL A 155 -0.13 -2.94 9.79
C VAL A 155 1.35 -2.76 9.54
N LEU A 156 2.16 -3.35 10.42
CA LEU A 156 3.61 -3.28 10.39
C LEU A 156 4.21 -4.68 10.29
N ASN A 157 5.33 -4.83 9.57
CA ASN A 157 6.05 -6.09 9.43
C ASN A 157 7.46 -5.95 10.01
N LYS A 158 7.68 -6.47 11.22
CA LYS A 158 8.97 -6.45 11.91
C LYS A 158 9.99 -7.38 11.25
N ASP A 159 9.54 -8.50 10.69
CA ASP A 159 10.45 -9.43 10.02
C ASP A 159 11.07 -8.77 8.80
N TYR A 160 10.24 -8.12 7.98
CA TYR A 160 10.75 -7.36 6.84
C TYR A 160 11.61 -6.16 7.27
N ALA A 161 11.18 -5.42 8.30
CA ALA A 161 11.98 -4.33 8.86
C ALA A 161 13.38 -4.79 9.27
N LYS A 162 13.46 -5.91 9.99
CA LYS A 162 14.73 -6.53 10.40
C LYS A 162 15.58 -6.94 9.19
N ALA A 163 14.96 -7.51 8.15
CA ALA A 163 15.66 -7.94 6.93
C ALA A 163 16.33 -6.76 6.19
N ILE A 164 15.67 -5.60 6.16
CA ILE A 164 16.25 -4.37 5.56
C ILE A 164 17.08 -3.52 6.54
N GLY A 165 17.31 -4.02 7.77
CA GLY A 165 18.10 -3.30 8.79
C GLY A 165 17.38 -2.12 9.44
N TYR A 166 16.05 -2.12 9.44
CA TYR A 166 15.22 -1.06 10.00
C TYR A 166 14.57 -1.47 11.33
N SER A 167 14.36 -0.50 12.21
CA SER A 167 13.62 -0.68 13.46
C SER A 167 12.54 0.40 13.58
N PHE A 168 11.30 -0.02 13.82
CA PHE A 168 10.18 0.91 13.97
C PHE A 168 10.33 1.79 15.23
N PRO A 169 10.07 3.10 15.14
CA PRO A 169 9.94 3.96 16.30
C PRO A 169 8.78 3.50 17.21
N GLN A 170 8.93 3.67 18.53
CA GLN A 170 7.87 3.28 19.47
C GLN A 170 6.55 4.00 19.18
N SER A 171 6.60 5.27 18.78
CA SER A 171 5.44 6.07 18.41
C SER A 171 4.61 5.47 17.26
N VAL A 172 5.25 4.72 16.36
CA VAL A 172 4.57 4.02 15.25
C VAL A 172 4.07 2.66 15.71
N LEU A 173 4.86 1.95 16.52
CA LEU A 173 4.41 0.67 17.12
C LEU A 173 3.15 0.85 17.96
N ASP A 174 3.03 1.96 18.71
CA ASP A 174 1.86 2.27 19.55
C ASP A 174 0.58 2.55 18.73
N LYS A 175 0.71 2.91 17.45
CA LYS A 175 -0.41 3.13 16.53
C LYS A 175 -0.82 1.86 15.78
N ALA A 176 0.00 0.82 15.83
CA ALA A 176 -0.24 -0.41 15.06
C ALA A 176 -1.48 -1.16 15.55
N THR A 177 -2.35 -1.51 14.62
CA THR A 177 -3.48 -2.42 14.88
C THR A 177 -3.07 -3.88 14.69
N LYS A 178 -2.03 -4.13 13.88
CA LYS A 178 -1.45 -5.44 13.67
C LYS A 178 0.06 -5.33 13.46
N ILE A 179 0.81 -6.19 14.12
CA ILE A 179 2.26 -6.34 13.94
C ILE A 179 2.53 -7.78 13.49
N ILE A 180 3.33 -7.95 12.43
CA ILE A 180 3.78 -9.23 11.90
C ILE A 180 5.23 -9.41 12.36
N GLY A 181 5.59 -10.63 12.74
CA GLY A 181 6.90 -10.95 13.29
C GLY A 181 7.05 -10.62 14.79
N GLU A 182 8.19 -11.01 15.36
CA GLU A 182 8.57 -10.83 16.77
C GLU A 182 9.49 -9.64 17.01
#